data_cef7c64190a9ca3fb4337ebee81ed109
#
_entry.id   cef7c64190a9ca3fb4337ebee81ed109
#
_cell.length_a   1.000
_cell.length_b   1.000
_cell.length_c   1.000
_cell.angle_alpha   90.00
_cell.angle_beta   90.00
_cell.angle_gamma   90.00
#
_symmetry.space_group_name_H-M   'P 1'
#
loop_
_entity.id
_entity.type
_entity.pdbx_description
1 polymer ?
#
loop_
_entity_poly.entity_id
_entity_poly.type
_entity_poly.pdbx_seq_one_letter_code
_entity_poly.pdbx_strand_id
1 'polypeptide(L)'
;MPVLTPAALAAALPLSIGDLALAQPNPPPTVVEDERLLAYVQPGQLVDIGGRRINLHCMGAGSPTVILVAGSGSWSPIWYKVQPVIAQKTRVCAFDRAGFGFSDPAPHFQILSDVADDLHAALSAGSIPEPYVLVGHSLGGIEVRLYAQRWPKQVAGMVLVDTSPAGEGLIEQNQPGFDAAYGGVASNTTPLLDCAFLAAKGPLDPSSPEHKDCIPTLPSDAPNAFRKIFPQFFTAYYFADRVSLMSSLDSHRYDSVDQRHLGAMPLVVLSPETTWEFSTPAEARVSRSYEKVWIAMHEALAHLSSRGVHRIIKGSGHHIQLDKPQAVIDAVDEVLRELNKPT
;
A
#
# COMPACT_ATOMS: atom_id res chain seq x y z
N MET A 1 -20.27 97.96 -21.12
CA MET A 1 -21.08 97.47 -20.00
C MET A 1 -20.38 96.26 -19.47
N PRO A 2 -20.04 96.21 -18.21
CA PRO A 2 -18.99 95.37 -17.67
C PRO A 2 -19.47 93.96 -17.33
N VAL A 3 -18.58 92.99 -17.59
CA VAL A 3 -18.76 91.59 -17.19
C VAL A 3 -17.93 91.38 -15.92
N LEU A 4 -18.55 90.94 -14.90
CA LEU A 4 -17.96 90.58 -13.63
C LEU A 4 -17.66 89.08 -13.66
N THR A 5 -16.41 88.71 -13.40
CA THR A 5 -15.96 87.35 -13.09
C THR A 5 -15.83 87.15 -11.57
N PRO A 6 -16.29 86.06 -11.02
CA PRO A 6 -15.83 85.66 -9.68
C PRO A 6 -14.76 84.59 -9.76
N ALA A 7 -13.64 84.86 -9.12
CA ALA A 7 -12.58 83.88 -8.85
C ALA A 7 -13.04 82.98 -7.69
N ALA A 8 -13.05 81.67 -7.94
CA ALA A 8 -13.22 80.68 -6.92
C ALA A 8 -11.84 80.10 -6.52
N LEU A 9 -11.46 80.39 -5.28
CA LEU A 9 -10.27 79.84 -4.63
C LEU A 9 -10.57 78.37 -4.25
N ALA A 10 -9.93 77.46 -4.94
CA ALA A 10 -9.95 76.02 -4.57
C ALA A 10 -8.84 75.76 -3.55
N ALA A 11 -9.18 75.51 -2.30
CA ALA A 11 -8.25 75.05 -1.29
C ALA A 11 -8.00 73.53 -1.50
N ALA A 12 -6.77 73.15 -1.89
CA ALA A 12 -6.34 71.77 -1.97
C ALA A 12 -5.96 71.30 -0.56
N LEU A 13 -6.73 70.33 -0.04
CA LEU A 13 -6.35 69.55 1.14
C LEU A 13 -5.30 68.50 0.74
N PRO A 14 -4.23 68.31 1.49
CA PRO A 14 -3.29 67.21 1.24
C PRO A 14 -3.93 65.87 1.64
N LEU A 15 -4.12 64.96 0.69
CA LEU A 15 -4.42 63.56 0.95
C LEU A 15 -3.13 62.92 1.50
N SER A 16 -3.12 62.62 2.79
CA SER A 16 -2.14 61.76 3.39
C SER A 16 -2.33 60.33 2.83
N ILE A 17 -1.42 59.87 2.02
CA ILE A 17 -1.33 58.48 1.62
C ILE A 17 -0.86 57.74 2.88
N GLY A 18 -1.80 57.16 3.62
CA GLY A 18 -1.49 56.23 4.69
C GLY A 18 -0.78 55.04 4.08
N ASP A 19 0.38 54.66 4.63
CA ASP A 19 1.11 53.47 4.29
C ASP A 19 0.17 52.25 4.43
N LEU A 20 -0.33 51.74 3.29
CA LEU A 20 -0.88 50.39 3.22
C LEU A 20 0.32 49.45 3.38
N ALA A 21 0.60 49.07 4.62
CA ALA A 21 1.47 47.96 4.90
C ALA A 21 0.83 46.69 4.25
N LEU A 22 1.34 46.30 3.10
CA LEU A 22 1.00 45.01 2.51
C LEU A 22 1.31 43.94 3.55
N ALA A 23 0.28 43.29 4.10
CA ALA A 23 0.44 42.16 4.98
C ALA A 23 1.30 41.12 4.23
N GLN A 24 2.45 40.82 4.77
CA GLN A 24 3.30 39.76 4.25
C GLN A 24 2.49 38.45 4.32
N PRO A 25 2.42 37.66 3.25
CA PRO A 25 1.76 36.36 3.31
C PRO A 25 2.41 35.55 4.42
N ASN A 26 1.60 34.97 5.28
CA ASN A 26 2.09 34.07 6.31
C ASN A 26 2.98 33.02 5.65
N PRO A 27 4.16 32.71 6.20
CA PRO A 27 4.99 31.63 5.68
C PRO A 27 4.13 30.35 5.65
N PRO A 28 4.27 29.50 4.62
CA PRO A 28 3.56 28.24 4.56
C PRO A 28 3.82 27.46 5.86
N PRO A 29 2.82 26.72 6.36
CA PRO A 29 2.99 25.93 7.58
C PRO A 29 4.20 25.00 7.40
N THR A 30 5.07 24.99 8.40
CA THR A 30 6.23 24.09 8.41
C THR A 30 5.72 22.65 8.47
N VAL A 31 5.93 21.88 7.40
CA VAL A 31 5.59 20.47 7.38
C VAL A 31 6.58 19.74 8.31
N VAL A 32 6.06 19.08 9.34
CA VAL A 32 6.87 18.22 10.21
C VAL A 32 7.06 16.89 9.50
N GLU A 33 8.32 16.51 9.26
CA GLU A 33 8.67 15.25 8.61
C GLU A 33 8.28 14.05 9.48
N ASP A 34 7.74 13.00 8.87
CA ASP A 34 7.44 11.76 9.57
C ASP A 34 8.70 10.88 9.64
N GLU A 35 9.43 11.02 10.74
CA GLU A 35 10.72 10.34 10.96
C GLU A 35 10.63 8.81 10.92
N ARG A 36 9.43 8.22 11.04
CA ARG A 36 9.25 6.76 10.96
C ARG A 36 9.68 6.18 9.61
N LEU A 37 9.59 6.98 8.53
CA LEU A 37 10.09 6.61 7.20
C LEU A 37 11.62 6.51 7.12
N LEU A 38 12.37 7.14 8.05
CA LEU A 38 13.83 7.07 8.07
C LEU A 38 14.36 5.64 8.32
N ALA A 39 13.57 4.79 8.97
CA ALA A 39 13.93 3.38 9.15
C ALA A 39 14.08 2.62 7.81
N TYR A 40 13.44 3.11 6.74
CA TYR A 40 13.38 2.44 5.44
C TYR A 40 14.30 3.06 4.37
N VAL A 41 15.23 3.94 4.78
CA VAL A 41 16.23 4.53 3.85
C VAL A 41 17.44 3.62 3.62
N GLN A 42 17.54 2.54 4.36
CA GLN A 42 18.56 1.50 4.24
C GLN A 42 17.88 0.13 4.20
N PRO A 43 18.51 -0.88 3.58
CA PRO A 43 18.00 -2.23 3.64
C PRO A 43 17.95 -2.75 5.08
N GLY A 44 17.00 -3.64 5.35
CA GLY A 44 17.00 -4.47 6.54
C GLY A 44 18.00 -5.63 6.40
N GLN A 45 17.56 -6.84 6.74
CA GLN A 45 18.35 -8.05 6.52
C GLN A 45 18.21 -8.51 5.07
N LEU A 46 19.28 -8.40 4.28
CA LEU A 46 19.37 -8.97 2.94
C LEU A 46 19.73 -10.47 3.04
N VAL A 47 18.76 -11.32 2.76
CA VAL A 47 18.88 -12.77 2.90
C VAL A 47 19.10 -13.40 1.55
N ASP A 48 20.17 -14.19 1.39
CA ASP A 48 20.43 -14.97 0.18
C ASP A 48 19.52 -16.21 0.11
N ILE A 49 18.71 -16.29 -0.95
CA ILE A 49 17.80 -17.41 -1.22
C ILE A 49 18.22 -18.25 -2.42
N GLY A 50 19.53 -18.38 -2.63
CA GLY A 50 20.09 -19.17 -3.74
C GLY A 50 20.60 -18.29 -4.89
N GLY A 51 21.47 -17.32 -4.58
CA GLY A 51 22.14 -16.48 -5.57
C GLY A 51 21.45 -15.15 -5.84
N ARG A 52 20.37 -14.82 -5.12
CA ARG A 52 19.73 -13.51 -5.05
C ARG A 52 19.29 -13.20 -3.62
N ARG A 53 19.24 -11.91 -3.27
CA ARG A 53 18.96 -11.47 -1.92
C ARG A 53 17.56 -10.88 -1.83
N ILE A 54 16.85 -11.29 -0.80
CA ILE A 54 15.54 -10.76 -0.44
C ILE A 54 15.66 -9.92 0.82
N ASN A 55 15.07 -8.75 0.82
CA ASN A 55 15.06 -7.85 1.95
C ASN A 55 13.94 -8.20 2.93
N LEU A 56 14.32 -8.45 4.18
CA LEU A 56 13.43 -8.55 5.34
C LEU A 56 13.71 -7.36 6.26
N HIS A 57 12.81 -6.38 6.29
CA HIS A 57 12.93 -5.24 7.18
C HIS A 57 12.31 -5.58 8.53
N CYS A 58 13.12 -6.08 9.47
CA CYS A 58 12.67 -6.57 10.77
C CYS A 58 12.90 -5.54 11.88
N MET A 59 11.92 -5.43 12.78
CA MET A 59 11.96 -4.62 14.00
C MET A 59 11.48 -5.44 15.20
N GLY A 60 11.87 -5.03 16.42
CA GLY A 60 11.43 -5.67 17.65
C GLY A 60 12.01 -7.06 17.86
N ALA A 61 11.52 -7.73 18.91
CA ALA A 61 11.95 -9.07 19.31
C ALA A 61 10.79 -9.80 19.97
N GLY A 62 10.82 -11.14 19.99
CA GLY A 62 9.79 -11.96 20.59
C GLY A 62 9.13 -12.93 19.61
N SER A 63 8.07 -13.61 20.06
CA SER A 63 7.30 -14.62 19.32
C SER A 63 5.83 -14.50 19.71
N PRO A 64 4.88 -14.78 18.80
CA PRO A 64 5.09 -15.14 17.40
C PRO A 64 5.68 -13.97 16.60
N THR A 65 6.33 -14.26 15.46
CA THR A 65 6.80 -13.24 14.54
C THR A 65 5.66 -12.78 13.63
N VAL A 66 5.44 -11.47 13.53
CA VAL A 66 4.49 -10.88 12.57
C VAL A 66 5.19 -10.65 11.24
N ILE A 67 4.61 -11.12 10.14
CA ILE A 67 5.13 -10.94 8.78
C ILE A 67 4.17 -10.04 8.00
N LEU A 68 4.68 -8.90 7.51
CA LEU A 68 3.93 -7.91 6.77
C LEU A 68 4.21 -8.03 5.27
N VAL A 69 3.17 -8.28 4.48
CA VAL A 69 3.24 -8.44 3.01
C VAL A 69 2.39 -7.35 2.35
N ALA A 70 3.04 -6.49 1.58
CA ALA A 70 2.43 -5.31 0.98
C ALA A 70 1.53 -5.66 -0.22
N GLY A 71 0.74 -4.69 -0.70
CA GLY A 71 -0.05 -4.79 -1.91
C GLY A 71 0.79 -4.66 -3.21
N SER A 72 0.11 -4.69 -4.36
CA SER A 72 0.73 -4.47 -5.66
C SER A 72 1.44 -3.12 -5.70
N GLY A 73 2.66 -3.09 -6.24
CA GLY A 73 3.44 -1.86 -6.38
C GLY A 73 3.99 -1.27 -5.07
N SER A 74 3.80 -1.94 -3.93
CA SER A 74 4.28 -1.50 -2.62
C SER A 74 5.26 -2.49 -2.00
N TRP A 75 6.07 -1.99 -1.05
CA TRP A 75 7.06 -2.75 -0.29
C TRP A 75 7.13 -2.26 1.16
N SER A 76 8.14 -2.63 1.93
CA SER A 76 8.25 -2.39 3.38
C SER A 76 7.80 -1.00 3.88
N PRO A 77 8.14 0.15 3.25
CA PRO A 77 7.75 1.46 3.76
C PRO A 77 6.24 1.69 3.88
N ILE A 78 5.38 0.95 3.15
CA ILE A 78 3.92 1.10 3.26
C ILE A 78 3.41 0.84 4.70
N TRP A 79 4.21 0.16 5.51
CA TRP A 79 3.90 -0.21 6.89
C TRP A 79 4.47 0.75 7.94
N TYR A 80 5.03 1.90 7.54
CA TYR A 80 5.75 2.80 8.44
C TYR A 80 4.93 3.32 9.64
N LYS A 81 3.60 3.37 9.52
CA LYS A 81 2.71 3.75 10.63
C LYS A 81 2.34 2.58 11.54
N VAL A 82 2.50 1.34 11.07
CA VAL A 82 2.05 0.11 11.74
C VAL A 82 3.21 -0.66 12.35
N GLN A 83 4.25 -0.92 11.58
CA GLN A 83 5.37 -1.78 11.97
C GLN A 83 6.08 -1.33 13.25
N PRO A 84 6.43 -0.03 13.46
CA PRO A 84 7.11 0.39 14.67
C PRO A 84 6.30 0.19 15.96
N VAL A 85 4.95 0.22 15.86
CA VAL A 85 4.07 0.03 17.01
C VAL A 85 3.97 -1.46 17.36
N ILE A 86 3.83 -2.34 16.37
CA ILE A 86 3.84 -3.80 16.58
C ILE A 86 5.20 -4.25 17.13
N ALA A 87 6.29 -3.65 16.67
CA ALA A 87 7.65 -3.95 17.11
C ALA A 87 7.90 -3.76 18.62
N GLN A 88 7.07 -2.97 19.29
CA GLN A 88 7.14 -2.79 20.75
C GLN A 88 6.60 -4.03 21.53
N LYS A 89 5.91 -4.94 20.85
CA LYS A 89 5.22 -6.08 21.46
C LYS A 89 5.81 -7.43 21.07
N THR A 90 6.28 -7.54 19.83
CA THR A 90 6.87 -8.77 19.28
C THR A 90 7.79 -8.43 18.11
N ARG A 91 8.47 -9.46 17.57
CA ARG A 91 9.20 -9.30 16.30
C ARG A 91 8.22 -9.10 15.15
N VAL A 92 8.53 -8.12 14.27
CA VAL A 92 7.75 -7.87 13.06
C VAL A 92 8.69 -7.62 11.89
N CYS A 93 8.49 -8.33 10.78
CA CYS A 93 9.29 -8.22 9.57
C CYS A 93 8.40 -7.85 8.38
N ALA A 94 8.73 -6.78 7.67
CA ALA A 94 8.15 -6.46 6.38
C ALA A 94 9.02 -7.07 5.27
N PHE A 95 8.36 -7.69 4.30
CA PHE A 95 8.98 -8.40 3.19
C PHE A 95 8.93 -7.56 1.92
N ASP A 96 10.08 -7.41 1.25
CA ASP A 96 10.17 -6.84 -0.09
C ASP A 96 10.22 -7.98 -1.11
N ARG A 97 9.26 -8.03 -2.04
CA ARG A 97 9.27 -8.98 -3.16
C ARG A 97 10.54 -8.81 -3.99
N ALA A 98 10.93 -9.85 -4.74
CA ALA A 98 11.97 -9.71 -5.75
C ALA A 98 11.65 -8.55 -6.70
N GLY A 99 12.66 -7.74 -7.04
CA GLY A 99 12.52 -6.56 -7.87
C GLY A 99 11.93 -5.32 -7.16
N PHE A 100 11.48 -5.44 -5.90
CA PHE A 100 10.91 -4.34 -5.12
C PHE A 100 11.83 -3.92 -3.98
N GLY A 101 11.80 -2.64 -3.64
CA GLY A 101 12.57 -2.10 -2.54
C GLY A 101 14.05 -2.44 -2.66
N PHE A 102 14.59 -3.07 -1.63
CA PHE A 102 16.00 -3.47 -1.59
C PHE A 102 16.25 -4.94 -2.02
N SER A 103 15.24 -5.66 -2.48
CA SER A 103 15.38 -7.03 -2.97
C SER A 103 15.96 -7.07 -4.37
N ASP A 104 16.85 -8.05 -4.61
CA ASP A 104 17.35 -8.33 -5.96
C ASP A 104 16.18 -8.77 -6.86
N PRO A 105 16.25 -8.55 -8.18
CA PRO A 105 15.21 -8.97 -9.10
C PRO A 105 15.09 -10.49 -9.22
N ALA A 106 13.91 -10.97 -9.61
CA ALA A 106 13.68 -12.37 -9.93
C ALA A 106 14.40 -12.75 -11.25
N PRO A 107 14.82 -14.00 -11.40
CA PRO A 107 15.44 -14.48 -12.64
C PRO A 107 14.45 -14.70 -13.78
N HIS A 108 13.16 -14.67 -13.48
CA HIS A 108 12.04 -14.85 -14.42
C HIS A 108 10.82 -14.05 -13.93
N PHE A 109 9.84 -13.86 -14.78
CA PHE A 109 8.58 -13.22 -14.40
C PHE A 109 7.88 -14.02 -13.30
N GLN A 110 7.61 -13.36 -12.17
CA GLN A 110 7.00 -13.99 -11.01
C GLN A 110 5.48 -14.08 -11.14
N ILE A 111 4.94 -15.15 -10.61
CA ILE A 111 3.53 -15.29 -10.29
C ILE A 111 3.35 -15.32 -8.75
N LEU A 112 2.13 -15.15 -8.26
CA LEU A 112 1.86 -15.05 -6.81
C LEU A 112 2.38 -16.25 -6.00
N SER A 113 2.41 -17.43 -6.60
CA SER A 113 2.98 -18.63 -5.93
C SER A 113 4.48 -18.55 -5.75
N ASP A 114 5.20 -17.92 -6.68
CA ASP A 114 6.67 -17.76 -6.57
C ASP A 114 7.00 -16.78 -5.44
N VAL A 115 6.16 -15.76 -5.26
CA VAL A 115 6.31 -14.81 -4.13
C VAL A 115 6.14 -15.52 -2.79
N ALA A 116 5.17 -16.44 -2.67
CA ALA A 116 5.00 -17.23 -1.45
C ALA A 116 6.21 -18.15 -1.19
N ASP A 117 6.79 -18.73 -2.25
CA ASP A 117 8.00 -19.55 -2.17
C ASP A 117 9.23 -18.73 -1.76
N ASP A 118 9.38 -17.51 -2.33
CA ASP A 118 10.45 -16.57 -1.98
C ASP A 118 10.35 -16.12 -0.53
N LEU A 119 9.13 -15.81 -0.07
CA LEU A 119 8.90 -15.46 1.33
C LEU A 119 9.31 -16.60 2.26
N HIS A 120 8.91 -17.86 1.94
CA HIS A 120 9.29 -19.02 2.73
C HIS A 120 10.81 -19.24 2.76
N ALA A 121 11.47 -19.14 1.59
CA ALA A 121 12.91 -19.26 1.49
C ALA A 121 13.63 -18.16 2.29
N ALA A 122 13.14 -16.91 2.20
CA ALA A 122 13.72 -15.78 2.93
C ALA A 122 13.56 -15.92 4.44
N LEU A 123 12.39 -16.32 4.94
CA LEU A 123 12.16 -16.53 6.37
C LEU A 123 13.05 -17.67 6.91
N SER A 124 13.18 -18.76 6.17
CA SER A 124 14.01 -19.90 6.54
C SER A 124 15.50 -19.53 6.54
N ALA A 125 16.02 -18.99 5.44
CA ALA A 125 17.43 -18.60 5.30
C ALA A 125 17.82 -17.45 6.25
N GLY A 126 16.89 -16.52 6.52
CA GLY A 126 17.06 -15.43 7.48
C GLY A 126 16.96 -15.87 8.93
N SER A 127 16.68 -17.16 9.21
CA SER A 127 16.48 -17.73 10.55
C SER A 127 15.41 -16.94 11.34
N ILE A 128 14.33 -16.55 10.68
CA ILE A 128 13.22 -15.84 11.32
C ILE A 128 12.39 -16.84 12.13
N PRO A 129 12.22 -16.64 13.45
CA PRO A 129 11.57 -17.62 14.31
C PRO A 129 10.08 -17.79 14.01
N GLU A 130 9.64 -19.03 13.93
CA GLU A 130 8.22 -19.44 13.96
C GLU A 130 7.65 -19.40 15.39
N PRO A 131 6.29 -19.46 15.57
CA PRO A 131 5.28 -19.41 14.51
C PRO A 131 5.04 -17.98 13.98
N TYR A 132 4.39 -17.88 12.82
CA TYR A 132 4.10 -16.59 12.17
C TYR A 132 2.66 -16.15 12.35
N VAL A 133 2.46 -14.84 12.52
CA VAL A 133 1.19 -14.15 12.25
C VAL A 133 1.38 -13.40 10.93
N LEU A 134 0.65 -13.83 9.90
CA LEU A 134 0.75 -13.25 8.57
C LEU A 134 -0.20 -12.06 8.41
N VAL A 135 0.28 -10.95 7.89
CA VAL A 135 -0.51 -9.75 7.59
C VAL A 135 -0.35 -9.43 6.11
N GLY A 136 -1.42 -9.53 5.33
CA GLY A 136 -1.41 -9.27 3.89
C GLY A 136 -2.33 -8.12 3.51
N HIS A 137 -1.81 -7.12 2.79
CA HIS A 137 -2.59 -6.03 2.21
C HIS A 137 -2.83 -6.28 0.73
N SER A 138 -4.08 -6.10 0.24
CA SER A 138 -4.41 -6.16 -1.19
C SER A 138 -3.89 -7.48 -1.81
N LEU A 139 -3.08 -7.42 -2.86
CA LEU A 139 -2.39 -8.55 -3.49
C LEU A 139 -1.63 -9.43 -2.47
N GLY A 140 -0.97 -8.80 -1.49
CA GLY A 140 -0.25 -9.51 -0.43
C GLY A 140 -1.15 -10.43 0.41
N GLY A 141 -2.44 -10.18 0.44
CA GLY A 141 -3.40 -11.06 1.09
C GLY A 141 -3.57 -12.41 0.38
N ILE A 142 -3.45 -12.47 -0.95
CA ILE A 142 -3.41 -13.76 -1.68
C ILE A 142 -2.10 -14.49 -1.35
N GLU A 143 -0.98 -13.79 -1.36
CA GLU A 143 0.34 -14.37 -1.12
C GLU A 143 0.45 -15.01 0.27
N VAL A 144 -0.05 -14.34 1.31
CA VAL A 144 -0.04 -14.90 2.67
C VAL A 144 -1.02 -16.08 2.82
N ARG A 145 -2.14 -16.10 2.09
CA ARG A 145 -3.04 -17.26 2.05
C ARG A 145 -2.39 -18.44 1.32
N LEU A 146 -1.68 -18.19 0.20
CA LEU A 146 -0.88 -19.20 -0.50
C LEU A 146 0.21 -19.77 0.42
N TYR A 147 0.90 -18.90 1.17
CA TYR A 147 1.88 -19.32 2.18
C TYR A 147 1.23 -20.24 3.22
N ALA A 148 0.13 -19.82 3.84
CA ALA A 148 -0.58 -20.61 4.84
C ALA A 148 -1.09 -21.94 4.29
N GLN A 149 -1.46 -21.99 3.01
CA GLN A 149 -1.87 -23.22 2.33
C GLN A 149 -0.72 -24.21 2.18
N ARG A 150 0.50 -23.74 1.92
CA ARG A 150 1.69 -24.58 1.68
C ARG A 150 2.36 -24.98 2.99
N TRP A 151 2.47 -24.07 3.94
CA TRP A 151 3.15 -24.28 5.23
C TRP A 151 2.23 -23.98 6.43
N PRO A 152 1.09 -24.70 6.55
CA PRO A 152 0.09 -24.40 7.57
C PRO A 152 0.59 -24.55 9.00
N LYS A 153 1.62 -25.38 9.23
CA LYS A 153 2.19 -25.59 10.59
C LYS A 153 3.02 -24.41 11.06
N GLN A 154 3.46 -23.55 10.18
CA GLN A 154 4.25 -22.36 10.52
C GLN A 154 3.37 -21.14 10.84
N VAL A 155 2.06 -21.19 10.51
CA VAL A 155 1.15 -20.05 10.62
C VAL A 155 0.21 -20.23 11.80
N ALA A 156 0.31 -19.32 12.77
CA ALA A 156 -0.52 -19.33 13.97
C ALA A 156 -1.75 -18.41 13.85
N GLY A 157 -1.69 -17.37 13.02
CA GLY A 157 -2.79 -16.42 12.86
C GLY A 157 -2.64 -15.57 11.58
N MET A 158 -3.70 -14.85 11.20
CA MET A 158 -3.70 -14.06 9.99
C MET A 158 -4.52 -12.78 10.13
N VAL A 159 -4.04 -11.69 9.51
CA VAL A 159 -4.79 -10.45 9.31
C VAL A 159 -4.79 -10.11 7.82
N LEU A 160 -5.96 -9.96 7.23
CA LEU A 160 -6.14 -9.57 5.84
C LEU A 160 -6.64 -8.13 5.79
N VAL A 161 -5.90 -7.26 5.11
CA VAL A 161 -6.13 -5.82 5.05
C VAL A 161 -6.56 -5.46 3.65
N ASP A 162 -7.83 -5.21 3.41
CA ASP A 162 -8.45 -4.96 2.11
C ASP A 162 -7.86 -5.84 1.00
N THR A 163 -7.91 -7.14 1.25
CA THR A 163 -7.21 -8.14 0.45
C THR A 163 -7.92 -8.42 -0.86
N SER A 164 -7.14 -8.56 -1.93
CA SER A 164 -7.66 -9.12 -3.18
C SER A 164 -8.18 -10.55 -2.96
N PRO A 165 -9.42 -10.87 -3.38
CA PRO A 165 -9.89 -12.24 -3.43
C PRO A 165 -9.24 -13.00 -4.58
N ALA A 166 -9.22 -14.31 -4.52
CA ALA A 166 -8.83 -15.12 -5.66
C ALA A 166 -9.86 -14.94 -6.82
N GLY A 167 -9.36 -14.79 -8.03
CA GLY A 167 -10.22 -14.56 -9.19
C GLY A 167 -10.79 -13.13 -9.30
N GLU A 168 -10.18 -12.15 -8.64
CA GLU A 168 -10.60 -10.74 -8.68
C GLU A 168 -10.84 -10.22 -10.10
N GLY A 169 -9.92 -10.46 -11.04
CA GLY A 169 -10.04 -10.00 -12.42
C GLY A 169 -11.26 -10.55 -13.14
N LEU A 170 -11.68 -11.80 -12.84
CA LEU A 170 -12.92 -12.36 -13.39
C LEU A 170 -14.16 -11.70 -12.81
N ILE A 171 -14.11 -11.32 -11.53
CA ILE A 171 -15.22 -10.64 -10.89
C ILE A 171 -15.37 -9.25 -11.48
N GLU A 172 -14.28 -8.53 -11.69
CA GLU A 172 -14.23 -7.22 -12.33
C GLU A 172 -14.82 -7.28 -13.76
N GLN A 173 -14.36 -8.23 -14.57
CA GLN A 173 -14.87 -8.44 -15.94
C GLN A 173 -16.36 -8.74 -15.99
N ASN A 174 -16.92 -9.38 -14.96
CA ASN A 174 -18.33 -9.70 -14.87
C ASN A 174 -19.18 -8.57 -14.24
N GLN A 175 -18.58 -7.45 -13.78
CA GLN A 175 -19.34 -6.30 -13.28
C GLN A 175 -19.74 -5.38 -14.44
N PRO A 176 -21.05 -5.19 -14.72
CA PRO A 176 -21.49 -4.34 -15.81
C PRO A 176 -20.93 -2.92 -15.71
N GLY A 177 -20.20 -2.50 -16.74
CA GLY A 177 -19.63 -1.16 -16.83
C GLY A 177 -18.33 -0.95 -16.06
N PHE A 178 -17.75 -1.98 -15.43
CA PHE A 178 -16.47 -1.88 -14.71
C PHE A 178 -15.33 -1.46 -15.65
N ASP A 179 -15.16 -2.16 -16.76
CA ASP A 179 -14.14 -1.84 -17.77
C ASP A 179 -14.32 -0.44 -18.36
N ALA A 180 -15.55 0.03 -18.52
CA ALA A 180 -15.83 1.38 -19.02
C ALA A 180 -15.52 2.47 -17.97
N ALA A 181 -15.62 2.15 -16.68
CA ALA A 181 -15.39 3.07 -15.58
C ALA A 181 -13.91 3.12 -15.15
N TYR A 182 -13.25 1.97 -15.08
CA TYR A 182 -11.91 1.82 -14.51
C TYR A 182 -10.86 1.33 -15.52
N GLY A 183 -11.28 1.00 -16.74
CA GLY A 183 -10.43 0.36 -17.75
C GLY A 183 -10.23 -1.13 -17.45
N GLY A 184 -9.97 -1.92 -18.49
CA GLY A 184 -9.63 -3.33 -18.33
C GLY A 184 -8.17 -3.53 -17.94
N VAL A 185 -7.73 -4.80 -17.78
CA VAL A 185 -6.35 -5.19 -17.46
C VAL A 185 -5.31 -4.48 -18.34
N ALA A 186 -5.60 -4.30 -19.63
CA ALA A 186 -4.71 -3.61 -20.56
C ALA A 186 -4.49 -2.14 -20.18
N SER A 187 -5.51 -1.42 -19.71
CA SER A 187 -5.35 -0.02 -19.29
C SER A 187 -4.59 0.13 -17.99
N ASN A 188 -4.56 -0.89 -17.14
CA ASN A 188 -3.77 -0.91 -15.92
C ASN A 188 -2.31 -1.35 -16.15
N THR A 189 -2.05 -2.20 -17.15
CA THR A 189 -0.70 -2.73 -17.42
C THR A 189 0.08 -1.94 -18.45
N THR A 190 -0.57 -1.33 -19.46
CA THR A 190 0.12 -0.55 -20.49
C THR A 190 0.97 0.59 -19.91
N PRO A 191 0.47 1.44 -18.98
CA PRO A 191 1.30 2.49 -18.37
C PRO A 191 2.51 1.94 -17.62
N LEU A 192 2.38 0.76 -17.01
CA LEU A 192 3.50 0.10 -16.32
C LEU A 192 4.57 -0.38 -17.30
N LEU A 193 4.16 -0.89 -18.48
CA LEU A 193 5.11 -1.27 -19.54
C LEU A 193 5.83 -0.04 -20.11
N ASP A 194 5.14 1.07 -20.33
CA ASP A 194 5.75 2.32 -20.75
C ASP A 194 6.80 2.78 -19.73
N CYS A 195 6.49 2.73 -18.44
CA CYS A 195 7.43 3.02 -17.37
C CYS A 195 8.61 2.03 -17.33
N ALA A 196 8.39 0.75 -17.62
CA ALA A 196 9.47 -0.24 -17.74
C ALA A 196 10.43 0.11 -18.89
N PHE A 197 9.92 0.52 -20.06
CA PHE A 197 10.73 0.97 -21.18
C PHE A 197 11.53 2.24 -20.86
N LEU A 198 10.93 3.19 -20.15
CA LEU A 198 11.64 4.40 -19.71
C LEU A 198 12.75 4.04 -18.71
N ALA A 199 12.45 3.26 -17.71
CA ALA A 199 13.41 2.81 -16.68
C ALA A 199 14.54 1.95 -17.25
N ALA A 200 14.32 1.21 -18.36
CA ALA A 200 15.35 0.45 -19.05
C ALA A 200 16.38 1.33 -19.78
N LYS A 201 16.04 2.61 -20.07
CA LYS A 201 16.96 3.57 -20.66
C LYS A 201 17.86 4.24 -19.62
N GLY A 202 17.51 4.19 -18.34
CA GLY A 202 18.25 4.78 -17.23
C GLY A 202 17.35 5.10 -16.03
N PRO A 203 17.93 5.62 -14.94
CA PRO A 203 17.16 6.02 -13.77
C PRO A 203 16.07 7.03 -14.10
N LEU A 204 14.88 6.83 -13.52
CA LEU A 204 13.78 7.77 -13.69
C LEU A 204 14.04 9.06 -12.90
N ASP A 205 13.79 10.19 -13.53
CA ASP A 205 13.90 11.53 -12.94
C ASP A 205 12.51 12.07 -12.59
N PRO A 206 12.20 12.27 -11.29
CA PRO A 206 10.90 12.80 -10.88
C PRO A 206 10.59 14.21 -11.39
N SER A 207 11.61 14.97 -11.80
CA SER A 207 11.44 16.31 -12.38
C SER A 207 11.11 16.29 -13.88
N SER A 208 11.30 15.16 -14.55
CA SER A 208 11.00 14.99 -15.98
C SER A 208 9.49 14.83 -16.20
N PRO A 209 8.87 15.64 -17.07
CA PRO A 209 7.47 15.46 -17.45
C PRO A 209 7.16 14.08 -18.04
N GLU A 210 8.12 13.42 -18.68
CA GLU A 210 7.99 12.10 -19.27
C GLU A 210 7.93 10.99 -18.20
N HIS A 211 8.58 11.20 -17.03
CA HIS A 211 8.69 10.22 -15.97
C HIS A 211 7.67 10.41 -14.82
N LYS A 212 6.92 11.51 -14.83
CA LYS A 212 6.07 11.94 -13.71
C LYS A 212 5.02 10.90 -13.29
N ASP A 213 4.50 10.14 -14.26
CA ASP A 213 3.45 9.14 -14.02
C ASP A 213 4.03 7.77 -13.63
N CYS A 214 5.36 7.61 -13.68
CA CYS A 214 6.06 6.38 -13.29
C CYS A 214 6.47 6.36 -11.82
N ILE A 215 6.61 7.53 -11.20
CA ILE A 215 7.03 7.65 -9.80
C ILE A 215 5.85 8.17 -8.97
N PRO A 216 5.30 7.39 -8.05
CA PRO A 216 4.20 7.84 -7.20
C PRO A 216 4.57 9.07 -6.37
N THR A 217 3.58 9.92 -6.12
CA THR A 217 3.77 11.08 -5.24
C THR A 217 3.91 10.62 -3.80
N LEU A 218 4.99 11.05 -3.15
CA LEU A 218 5.19 10.83 -1.72
C LEU A 218 4.30 11.75 -0.87
N PRO A 219 3.93 11.33 0.34
CA PRO A 219 3.31 12.20 1.32
C PRO A 219 4.10 13.49 1.53
N SER A 220 3.40 14.59 1.81
CA SER A 220 4.05 15.90 2.01
C SER A 220 5.01 15.94 3.19
N ASP A 221 4.81 15.07 4.17
CA ASP A 221 5.62 14.89 5.38
C ASP A 221 6.73 13.84 5.25
N ALA A 222 6.94 13.27 4.05
CA ALA A 222 8.04 12.33 3.83
C ALA A 222 9.40 13.02 4.03
N PRO A 223 10.34 12.43 4.83
CA PRO A 223 11.66 12.99 5.08
C PRO A 223 12.49 13.18 3.81
N ASN A 224 13.31 14.22 3.78
CA ASN A 224 14.19 14.50 2.64
C ASN A 224 15.12 13.32 2.30
N ALA A 225 15.62 12.60 3.31
CA ALA A 225 16.44 11.41 3.10
C ALA A 225 15.66 10.31 2.34
N PHE A 226 14.39 10.09 2.67
CA PHE A 226 13.54 9.13 1.97
C PHE A 226 13.18 9.60 0.55
N ARG A 227 12.83 10.89 0.38
CA ARG A 227 12.58 11.48 -0.95
C ARG A 227 13.74 11.30 -1.91
N LYS A 228 14.97 11.41 -1.42
CA LYS A 228 16.20 11.29 -2.22
C LYS A 228 16.42 9.88 -2.76
N ILE A 229 16.09 8.83 -1.99
CA ILE A 229 16.29 7.45 -2.43
C ILE A 229 15.08 6.88 -3.17
N PHE A 230 13.88 7.43 -2.96
CA PHE A 230 12.62 6.87 -3.46
C PHE A 230 12.60 6.59 -4.97
N PRO A 231 13.08 7.49 -5.85
CA PRO A 231 13.05 7.25 -7.30
C PRO A 231 13.87 6.05 -7.76
N GLN A 232 14.91 5.64 -7.02
CA GLN A 232 15.79 4.54 -7.42
C GLN A 232 15.13 3.15 -7.33
N PHE A 233 13.99 3.05 -6.63
CA PHE A 233 13.25 1.80 -6.52
C PHE A 233 12.40 1.48 -7.76
N PHE A 234 12.15 2.46 -8.64
CA PHE A 234 11.33 2.31 -9.83
C PHE A 234 12.18 1.90 -11.03
N THR A 235 12.65 0.67 -10.98
CA THR A 235 13.50 0.06 -12.03
C THR A 235 12.65 -0.61 -13.10
N ALA A 236 13.25 -0.99 -14.22
CA ALA A 236 12.58 -1.79 -15.24
C ALA A 236 12.07 -3.13 -14.68
N TYR A 237 12.82 -3.75 -13.77
CA TYR A 237 12.40 -4.99 -13.10
C TYR A 237 11.18 -4.78 -12.21
N TYR A 238 11.14 -3.70 -11.42
CA TYR A 238 9.98 -3.35 -10.61
C TYR A 238 8.69 -3.30 -11.44
N PHE A 239 8.71 -2.62 -12.58
CA PHE A 239 7.53 -2.51 -13.43
C PHE A 239 7.18 -3.83 -14.11
N ALA A 240 8.17 -4.56 -14.63
CA ALA A 240 7.97 -5.85 -15.28
C ALA A 240 7.38 -6.89 -14.32
N ASP A 241 7.92 -6.99 -13.09
CA ASP A 241 7.41 -7.90 -12.07
C ASP A 241 6.01 -7.49 -11.61
N ARG A 242 5.73 -6.17 -11.49
CA ARG A 242 4.40 -5.68 -11.17
C ARG A 242 3.37 -6.08 -12.25
N VAL A 243 3.70 -5.93 -13.52
CA VAL A 243 2.84 -6.38 -14.64
C VAL A 243 2.61 -7.89 -14.57
N SER A 244 3.65 -8.67 -14.31
CA SER A 244 3.54 -10.13 -14.21
C SER A 244 2.62 -10.56 -13.07
N LEU A 245 2.78 -9.98 -11.89
CA LEU A 245 1.97 -10.28 -10.72
C LEU A 245 0.51 -9.88 -10.94
N MET A 246 0.24 -8.70 -11.50
CA MET A 246 -1.11 -8.26 -11.84
C MET A 246 -1.77 -9.19 -12.85
N SER A 247 -1.06 -9.56 -13.91
CA SER A 247 -1.57 -10.51 -14.93
C SER A 247 -1.84 -11.91 -14.36
N SER A 248 -1.15 -12.28 -13.28
CA SER A 248 -1.36 -13.57 -12.62
C SER A 248 -2.65 -13.63 -11.79
N LEU A 249 -3.24 -12.47 -11.41
CA LEU A 249 -4.52 -12.39 -10.70
C LEU A 249 -5.68 -12.92 -11.54
N ASP A 250 -5.65 -12.70 -12.85
CA ASP A 250 -6.71 -13.09 -13.77
C ASP A 250 -6.74 -14.60 -14.05
N SER A 251 -5.73 -15.33 -13.58
CA SER A 251 -5.68 -16.76 -13.78
C SER A 251 -6.51 -17.49 -12.72
N HIS A 252 -7.40 -18.40 -13.15
CA HIS A 252 -8.15 -19.33 -12.28
C HIS A 252 -7.27 -20.19 -11.36
N ARG A 253 -5.97 -20.06 -11.48
CA ARG A 253 -4.96 -20.84 -10.71
C ARG A 253 -5.12 -20.66 -9.19
N TYR A 254 -5.64 -19.53 -8.74
CA TYR A 254 -5.73 -19.16 -7.32
C TYR A 254 -7.14 -19.30 -6.73
N ASP A 255 -8.14 -19.71 -7.49
CA ASP A 255 -9.53 -19.83 -7.03
C ASP A 255 -9.66 -20.79 -5.83
N SER A 256 -8.82 -21.84 -5.78
CA SER A 256 -8.81 -22.81 -4.68
C SER A 256 -8.28 -22.25 -3.36
N VAL A 257 -7.60 -21.10 -3.37
CA VAL A 257 -7.04 -20.49 -2.15
C VAL A 257 -8.16 -20.04 -1.20
N ASP A 258 -9.27 -19.56 -1.76
CA ASP A 258 -10.41 -19.06 -0.98
C ASP A 258 -11.37 -20.19 -0.53
N GLN A 259 -11.07 -21.43 -0.89
CA GLN A 259 -11.89 -22.60 -0.52
C GLN A 259 -11.30 -23.43 0.62
N ARG A 260 -10.05 -23.14 1.01
CA ARG A 260 -9.37 -23.92 2.04
C ARG A 260 -9.68 -23.41 3.45
N HIS A 261 -10.34 -24.24 4.21
CA HIS A 261 -10.59 -23.95 5.63
C HIS A 261 -9.29 -23.83 6.43
N LEU A 262 -9.22 -22.79 7.26
CA LEU A 262 -8.12 -22.50 8.17
C LEU A 262 -8.34 -23.06 9.59
N GLY A 263 -9.37 -23.89 9.75
CA GLY A 263 -9.72 -24.50 11.03
C GLY A 263 -10.13 -23.47 12.09
N ALA A 264 -9.46 -23.48 13.24
CA ALA A 264 -9.66 -22.53 14.34
C ALA A 264 -8.53 -21.51 14.46
N MET A 265 -7.80 -21.22 13.38
CA MET A 265 -6.74 -20.21 13.36
C MET A 265 -7.36 -18.81 13.56
N PRO A 266 -6.86 -17.97 14.49
CA PRO A 266 -7.30 -16.58 14.60
C PRO A 266 -7.13 -15.85 13.27
N LEU A 267 -8.22 -15.28 12.75
CA LEU A 267 -8.27 -14.57 11.47
C LEU A 267 -9.06 -13.28 11.62
N VAL A 268 -8.48 -12.15 11.22
CA VAL A 268 -9.18 -10.88 11.14
C VAL A 268 -9.11 -10.37 9.70
N VAL A 269 -10.27 -10.06 9.12
CA VAL A 269 -10.39 -9.46 7.78
C VAL A 269 -10.90 -8.03 7.94
N LEU A 270 -10.16 -7.08 7.39
CA LEU A 270 -10.48 -5.66 7.41
C LEU A 270 -10.85 -5.19 5.99
N SER A 271 -12.03 -4.61 5.85
CA SER A 271 -12.45 -3.89 4.65
C SER A 271 -12.42 -2.39 4.92
N PRO A 272 -12.06 -1.54 3.96
CA PRO A 272 -12.26 -0.12 4.07
C PRO A 272 -13.75 0.24 3.96
N GLU A 273 -14.09 1.49 4.25
CA GLU A 273 -15.43 2.01 3.96
C GLU A 273 -15.65 2.15 2.45
N THR A 274 -14.60 2.53 1.73
CA THR A 274 -14.59 2.68 0.27
C THR A 274 -13.24 2.23 -0.27
N THR A 275 -13.24 1.15 -1.07
CA THR A 275 -12.00 0.66 -1.71
C THR A 275 -11.61 1.53 -2.91
N TRP A 276 -12.62 2.00 -3.66
CA TRP A 276 -12.44 2.68 -4.94
C TRP A 276 -12.86 4.14 -4.86
N GLU A 277 -11.97 5.04 -5.26
CA GLU A 277 -12.31 6.43 -5.49
C GLU A 277 -13.00 6.58 -6.85
N PHE A 278 -13.93 7.52 -6.96
CA PHE A 278 -14.66 7.78 -8.19
C PHE A 278 -14.74 9.29 -8.46
N SER A 279 -14.53 9.64 -9.72
CA SER A 279 -14.53 11.03 -10.19
C SER A 279 -15.86 11.45 -10.82
N THR A 280 -16.66 10.48 -11.26
CA THR A 280 -17.94 10.74 -11.94
C THR A 280 -19.12 10.01 -11.28
N PRO A 281 -20.37 10.50 -11.46
CA PRO A 281 -21.58 9.80 -10.98
C PRO A 281 -21.77 8.40 -11.61
N ALA A 282 -21.25 8.17 -12.81
CA ALA A 282 -21.29 6.86 -13.47
C ALA A 282 -20.34 5.88 -12.77
N GLU A 283 -19.09 6.27 -12.55
CA GLU A 283 -18.10 5.50 -11.75
C GLU A 283 -18.63 5.20 -10.36
N ALA A 284 -19.19 6.21 -9.67
CA ALA A 284 -19.80 6.04 -8.35
C ALA A 284 -20.89 4.95 -8.29
N ARG A 285 -21.63 4.74 -9.39
CA ARG A 285 -22.65 3.70 -9.45
C ARG A 285 -22.04 2.31 -9.59
N VAL A 286 -21.06 2.17 -10.48
CA VAL A 286 -20.31 0.93 -10.70
C VAL A 286 -19.55 0.56 -9.43
N SER A 287 -18.85 1.51 -8.82
CA SER A 287 -18.11 1.33 -7.57
C SER A 287 -19.00 0.79 -6.45
N ARG A 288 -20.15 1.42 -6.19
CA ARG A 288 -21.08 0.94 -5.14
C ARG A 288 -21.63 -0.47 -5.40
N SER A 289 -21.76 -0.88 -6.66
CA SER A 289 -22.14 -2.25 -6.99
C SER A 289 -21.01 -3.21 -6.69
N TYR A 290 -19.80 -2.85 -7.07
CA TYR A 290 -18.61 -3.66 -6.87
C TYR A 290 -18.23 -3.76 -5.38
N GLU A 291 -18.31 -2.67 -4.62
CA GLU A 291 -18.05 -2.66 -3.17
C GLU A 291 -18.92 -3.65 -2.40
N LYS A 292 -20.17 -3.83 -2.79
CA LYS A 292 -21.03 -4.84 -2.16
C LYS A 292 -20.51 -6.26 -2.37
N VAL A 293 -20.05 -6.55 -3.60
CA VAL A 293 -19.44 -7.83 -3.93
C VAL A 293 -18.14 -8.00 -3.15
N TRP A 294 -17.31 -6.95 -3.12
CA TRP A 294 -16.03 -6.92 -2.43
C TRP A 294 -16.18 -7.22 -0.93
N ILE A 295 -17.10 -6.53 -0.27
CA ILE A 295 -17.40 -6.75 1.15
C ILE A 295 -17.93 -8.16 1.41
N ALA A 296 -18.82 -8.68 0.54
CA ALA A 296 -19.34 -10.04 0.68
C ALA A 296 -18.24 -11.10 0.53
N MET A 297 -17.24 -10.87 -0.33
CA MET A 297 -16.09 -11.75 -0.46
C MET A 297 -15.18 -11.69 0.79
N HIS A 298 -14.96 -10.52 1.37
CA HIS A 298 -14.22 -10.38 2.62
C HIS A 298 -14.93 -11.07 3.79
N GLU A 299 -16.26 -11.00 3.84
CA GLU A 299 -17.05 -11.74 4.81
C GLU A 299 -16.88 -13.27 4.61
N ALA A 300 -16.91 -13.73 3.35
CA ALA A 300 -16.65 -15.13 3.04
C ALA A 300 -15.22 -15.56 3.43
N LEU A 301 -14.22 -14.71 3.22
CA LEU A 301 -12.84 -14.98 3.68
C LEU A 301 -12.76 -15.14 5.20
N ALA A 302 -13.48 -14.32 5.96
CA ALA A 302 -13.51 -14.49 7.41
C ALA A 302 -14.08 -15.87 7.83
N HIS A 303 -15.05 -16.38 7.10
CA HIS A 303 -15.65 -17.71 7.35
C HIS A 303 -14.71 -18.89 7.03
N LEU A 304 -13.53 -18.66 6.44
CA LEU A 304 -12.50 -19.71 6.31
C LEU A 304 -11.96 -20.21 7.65
N SER A 305 -12.13 -19.44 8.73
CA SER A 305 -11.81 -19.85 10.09
C SER A 305 -13.05 -19.81 10.98
N SER A 306 -13.20 -20.81 11.86
CA SER A 306 -14.25 -20.79 12.90
C SER A 306 -14.06 -19.65 13.92
N ARG A 307 -12.88 -19.00 13.95
CA ARG A 307 -12.54 -17.83 14.76
C ARG A 307 -12.29 -16.59 13.89
N GLY A 308 -12.79 -16.61 12.66
CA GLY A 308 -12.65 -15.50 11.72
C GLY A 308 -13.60 -14.36 12.06
N VAL A 309 -13.12 -13.13 11.93
CA VAL A 309 -13.88 -11.89 12.18
C VAL A 309 -13.69 -10.96 11.00
N HIS A 310 -14.79 -10.39 10.48
CA HIS A 310 -14.78 -9.35 9.47
C HIS A 310 -15.16 -8.00 10.07
N ARG A 311 -14.46 -6.91 9.63
CA ARG A 311 -14.73 -5.53 10.07
C ARG A 311 -14.63 -4.55 8.93
N ILE A 312 -15.59 -3.62 8.86
CA ILE A 312 -15.54 -2.46 7.96
C ILE A 312 -14.94 -1.29 8.74
N ILE A 313 -13.88 -0.70 8.22
CA ILE A 313 -13.11 0.39 8.83
C ILE A 313 -13.58 1.72 8.26
N LYS A 314 -14.38 2.44 9.05
CA LYS A 314 -14.96 3.74 8.65
C LYS A 314 -13.89 4.80 8.44
N GLY A 315 -14.07 5.61 7.40
CA GLY A 315 -13.16 6.70 7.03
C GLY A 315 -11.80 6.24 6.55
N SER A 316 -11.71 5.02 5.99
CA SER A 316 -10.52 4.55 5.29
C SER A 316 -10.84 4.24 3.83
N GLY A 317 -9.84 4.45 2.97
CA GLY A 317 -9.75 3.90 1.63
C GLY A 317 -8.98 2.59 1.61
N HIS A 318 -8.53 2.18 0.42
CA HIS A 318 -7.78 0.94 0.17
C HIS A 318 -6.55 0.76 1.07
N HIS A 319 -5.88 1.84 1.45
CA HIS A 319 -4.68 1.79 2.27
C HIS A 319 -5.00 1.96 3.77
N ILE A 320 -5.77 1.03 4.36
CA ILE A 320 -6.17 1.08 5.78
C ILE A 320 -4.96 1.30 6.71
N GLN A 321 -3.81 0.70 6.40
CA GLN A 321 -2.56 0.84 7.15
C GLN A 321 -1.98 2.26 7.14
N LEU A 322 -2.39 3.11 6.19
CA LEU A 322 -2.02 4.53 6.12
C LEU A 322 -3.10 5.44 6.71
N ASP A 323 -4.36 5.18 6.38
CA ASP A 323 -5.51 6.02 6.72
C ASP A 323 -5.94 5.81 8.18
N LYS A 324 -5.98 4.54 8.61
CA LYS A 324 -6.43 4.09 9.94
C LYS A 324 -5.44 3.03 10.50
N PRO A 325 -4.16 3.38 10.68
CA PRO A 325 -3.14 2.42 11.11
C PRO A 325 -3.50 1.69 12.40
N GLN A 326 -4.22 2.36 13.31
CA GLN A 326 -4.65 1.76 14.57
C GLN A 326 -5.56 0.55 14.35
N ALA A 327 -6.41 0.54 13.32
CA ALA A 327 -7.28 -0.60 13.02
C ALA A 327 -6.47 -1.86 12.67
N VAL A 328 -5.37 -1.71 11.93
CA VAL A 328 -4.47 -2.82 11.60
C VAL A 328 -3.69 -3.28 12.83
N ILE A 329 -3.20 -2.34 13.64
CA ILE A 329 -2.51 -2.63 14.90
C ILE A 329 -3.42 -3.40 15.86
N ASP A 330 -4.67 -2.95 16.03
CA ASP A 330 -5.65 -3.60 16.90
C ASP A 330 -6.00 -5.02 16.43
N ALA A 331 -6.09 -5.23 15.11
CA ALA A 331 -6.33 -6.55 14.52
C ALA A 331 -5.16 -7.51 14.78
N VAL A 332 -3.93 -7.05 14.62
CA VAL A 332 -2.73 -7.83 14.96
C VAL A 332 -2.70 -8.14 16.47
N ASP A 333 -2.97 -7.15 17.31
CA ASP A 333 -3.03 -7.33 18.77
C ASP A 333 -4.10 -8.34 19.20
N GLU A 334 -5.24 -8.35 18.53
CA GLU A 334 -6.29 -9.33 18.77
C GLU A 334 -5.81 -10.73 18.46
N VAL A 335 -5.22 -10.94 17.28
CA VAL A 335 -4.65 -12.25 16.90
C VAL A 335 -3.60 -12.70 17.92
N LEU A 336 -2.67 -11.81 18.30
CA LEU A 336 -1.65 -12.12 19.31
C LEU A 336 -2.25 -12.50 20.68
N ARG A 337 -3.30 -11.78 21.12
CA ARG A 337 -4.01 -12.12 22.38
C ARG A 337 -4.71 -13.47 22.30
N GLU A 338 -5.34 -13.77 21.15
CA GLU A 338 -6.03 -15.05 20.94
C GLU A 338 -5.06 -16.25 21.00
N LEU A 339 -3.83 -16.08 20.55
CA LEU A 339 -2.78 -17.11 20.60
C LEU A 339 -2.25 -17.34 22.02
N ASN A 340 -2.32 -16.33 22.88
CA ASN A 340 -1.85 -16.40 24.27
C ASN A 340 -2.92 -16.87 25.27
N LYS A 341 -4.16 -17.14 24.82
CA LYS A 341 -5.19 -17.71 25.70
C LYS A 341 -4.84 -19.15 26.05
N PRO A 342 -4.94 -19.55 27.33
CA PRO A 342 -4.81 -20.97 27.72
C PRO A 342 -5.85 -21.80 26.95
N THR A 343 -5.40 -22.90 26.35
CA THR A 343 -6.24 -23.90 25.69
C THR A 343 -7.02 -24.70 26.70
#